data_4d760795e881d60a2d2e04691aec8473
#
_entry.id   4d760795e881d60a2d2e04691aec8473
#
_cell.length_a   1.000
_cell.length_b   1.000
_cell.length_c   1.000
_cell.angle_alpha   90.00
_cell.angle_beta   90.00
_cell.angle_gamma   90.00
#
_symmetry.space_group_name_H-M   'P 1'
#
loop_
_entity.id
_entity.type
_entity.pdbx_description
1 polymer ?
#
loop_
_entity_poly.entity_id
_entity_poly.type
_entity_poly.pdbx_seq_one_letter_code
_entity_poly.pdbx_strand_id
1 'polypeptide(L)'
;MGKPAKEFTKADICHFIRENGIRMVNFMYPAGDGRLKTLNFVINNALYLDTILTCGERVDGSSLFPFIEAGSSDLYVVPRFSTAFLDPFATIPTLTMLCSFFNKDGEPLASAPRYTLLKALQAFNEVTGMQFEAMGELEYYVIAEDEGLFPATDQKGYHESAPYAKFNEFRTECMAYIAQAGGQIKYGHSEVGNFTIDGLVYEQNEIEFLPVLYMPCTLCGTH
;
A
#
# COMPACT_ATOMS: atom_id res chain seq x y z
N MET A 1 -10.84 11.63 7.80
CA MET A 1 -10.26 12.61 8.78
C MET A 1 -10.44 14.09 8.39
N GLY A 2 -11.20 14.40 7.34
CA GLY A 2 -11.62 15.77 6.98
C GLY A 2 -10.54 16.73 6.46
N LYS A 3 -9.32 16.24 6.24
CA LYS A 3 -8.20 17.00 5.68
C LYS A 3 -7.33 16.12 4.78
N PRO A 4 -6.47 16.70 3.92
CA PRO A 4 -5.57 15.93 3.07
C PRO A 4 -4.64 14.99 3.88
N ALA A 5 -4.42 13.78 3.39
CA ALA A 5 -3.64 12.75 4.10
C ALA A 5 -2.20 13.22 4.45
N LYS A 6 -1.59 14.05 3.59
CA LYS A 6 -0.26 14.64 3.83
C LYS A 6 -0.17 15.51 5.09
N GLU A 7 -1.31 15.94 5.63
CA GLU A 7 -1.42 16.81 6.79
C GLU A 7 -1.79 16.04 8.07
N PHE A 8 -1.89 14.71 7.99
CA PHE A 8 -2.21 13.90 9.17
C PHE A 8 -1.07 13.94 10.19
N THR A 9 -1.44 14.27 11.41
CA THR A 9 -0.56 14.27 12.57
C THR A 9 -0.88 13.10 13.50
N LYS A 10 0.01 12.80 14.45
CA LYS A 10 -0.26 11.82 15.51
C LYS A 10 -1.56 12.13 16.27
N ALA A 11 -1.83 13.40 16.53
CA ALA A 11 -3.04 13.82 17.23
C ALA A 11 -4.30 13.48 16.42
N ASP A 12 -4.28 13.66 15.10
CA ASP A 12 -5.40 13.28 14.22
C ASP A 12 -5.62 11.78 14.21
N ILE A 13 -4.55 10.99 14.15
CA ILE A 13 -4.63 9.52 14.23
C ILE A 13 -5.25 9.08 15.55
N CYS A 14 -4.78 9.61 16.68
CA CYS A 14 -5.35 9.31 18.00
C CYS A 14 -6.81 9.74 18.13
N HIS A 15 -7.18 10.87 17.57
CA HIS A 15 -8.55 11.35 17.53
C HIS A 15 -9.44 10.43 16.71
N PHE A 16 -9.00 10.12 15.48
CA PHE A 16 -9.73 9.25 14.55
C PHE A 16 -9.96 7.85 15.14
N ILE A 17 -8.95 7.28 15.78
CA ILE A 17 -9.05 5.97 16.47
C ILE A 17 -10.16 5.99 17.50
N ARG A 18 -10.23 7.03 18.33
CA ARG A 18 -11.25 7.16 19.39
C ARG A 18 -12.66 7.32 18.84
N GLU A 19 -12.82 8.23 17.88
CA GLU A 19 -14.13 8.58 17.31
C GLU A 19 -14.75 7.41 16.52
N ASN A 20 -13.92 6.56 15.92
CA ASN A 20 -14.38 5.45 15.08
C ASN A 20 -14.31 4.08 15.78
N GLY A 21 -14.05 4.03 17.07
CA GLY A 21 -14.01 2.79 17.82
C GLY A 21 -12.97 1.79 17.31
N ILE A 22 -11.86 2.27 16.77
CA ILE A 22 -10.79 1.44 16.24
C ILE A 22 -10.10 0.72 17.38
N ARG A 23 -9.91 -0.59 17.22
CA ARG A 23 -9.38 -1.47 18.27
C ARG A 23 -8.00 -2.01 17.97
N MET A 24 -7.60 -2.01 16.68
CA MET A 24 -6.33 -2.55 16.19
C MET A 24 -5.59 -1.50 15.36
N VAL A 25 -4.27 -1.58 15.37
CA VAL A 25 -3.40 -0.83 14.47
C VAL A 25 -2.49 -1.81 13.76
N ASN A 26 -2.35 -1.66 12.45
CA ASN A 26 -1.39 -2.40 11.64
C ASN A 26 -0.26 -1.48 11.18
N PHE A 27 0.97 -1.93 11.39
CA PHE A 27 2.16 -1.37 10.75
C PHE A 27 2.57 -2.25 9.59
N MET A 28 2.56 -1.71 8.40
CA MET A 28 2.94 -2.43 7.19
C MET A 28 4.22 -1.84 6.59
N TYR A 29 5.09 -2.70 6.08
CA TYR A 29 6.36 -2.28 5.48
C TYR A 29 6.86 -3.30 4.45
N PRO A 30 7.50 -2.84 3.35
CA PRO A 30 8.10 -3.74 2.36
C PRO A 30 9.41 -4.31 2.90
N ALA A 31 9.57 -5.63 2.83
CA ALA A 31 10.84 -6.31 3.13
C ALA A 31 11.73 -6.41 1.87
N GLY A 32 12.92 -7.01 2.02
CA GLY A 32 13.87 -7.18 0.92
C GLY A 32 13.38 -8.08 -0.21
N ASP A 33 12.40 -8.92 0.04
CA ASP A 33 11.72 -9.78 -0.95
C ASP A 33 10.61 -9.05 -1.74
N GLY A 34 10.41 -7.75 -1.49
CA GLY A 34 9.36 -6.93 -2.09
C GLY A 34 7.96 -7.17 -1.52
N ARG A 35 7.79 -8.10 -0.60
CA ARG A 35 6.50 -8.38 0.03
C ARG A 35 6.19 -7.42 1.15
N LEU A 36 4.93 -7.04 1.25
CA LEU A 36 4.42 -6.24 2.35
C LEU A 36 4.25 -7.12 3.59
N LYS A 37 4.98 -6.79 4.66
CA LYS A 37 4.88 -7.46 5.96
C LYS A 37 4.01 -6.63 6.89
N THR A 38 3.43 -7.25 7.91
CA THR A 38 2.50 -6.60 8.84
C THR A 38 2.81 -6.97 10.29
N LEU A 39 2.81 -5.97 11.16
CA LEU A 39 2.68 -6.13 12.60
C LEU A 39 1.29 -5.67 13.05
N ASN A 40 0.63 -6.49 13.86
CA ASN A 40 -0.69 -6.19 14.39
C ASN A 40 -0.59 -5.79 15.87
N PHE A 41 -1.19 -4.66 16.23
CA PHE A 41 -1.21 -4.15 17.59
C PHE A 41 -2.64 -4.07 18.11
N VAL A 42 -2.89 -4.62 19.29
CA VAL A 42 -4.11 -4.33 20.05
C VAL A 42 -3.90 -3.01 20.79
N ILE A 43 -4.83 -2.10 20.69
CA ILE A 43 -4.79 -0.83 21.42
C ILE A 43 -5.20 -1.10 22.88
N ASN A 44 -4.22 -1.43 23.72
CA ASN A 44 -4.46 -1.75 25.13
C ASN A 44 -4.86 -0.52 25.95
N ASN A 45 -4.23 0.62 25.68
CA ASN A 45 -4.52 1.91 26.32
C ASN A 45 -3.90 3.07 25.51
N ALA A 46 -4.23 4.30 25.89
CA ALA A 46 -3.77 5.50 25.18
C ALA A 46 -2.25 5.71 25.28
N LEU A 47 -1.61 5.35 26.38
CA LEU A 47 -0.16 5.49 26.57
C LEU A 47 0.59 4.53 25.63
N TYR A 48 0.15 3.28 25.56
CA TYR A 48 0.72 2.29 24.65
C TYR A 48 0.57 2.74 23.18
N LEU A 49 -0.62 3.19 22.81
CA LEU A 49 -0.86 3.74 21.46
C LEU A 49 0.08 4.91 21.16
N ASP A 50 0.22 5.86 22.08
CA ASP A 50 1.12 7.00 21.91
C ASP A 50 2.57 6.55 21.73
N THR A 51 3.01 5.55 22.49
CA THR A 51 4.35 4.98 22.40
C THR A 51 4.64 4.38 21.02
N ILE A 52 3.78 3.48 20.52
CA ILE A 52 4.00 2.84 19.22
C ILE A 52 3.89 3.82 18.06
N LEU A 53 3.03 4.83 18.16
CA LEU A 53 2.91 5.88 17.13
C LEU A 53 4.11 6.84 17.13
N THR A 54 4.79 7.02 18.26
CA THR A 54 5.96 7.92 18.39
C THR A 54 7.26 7.22 18.07
N CYS A 55 7.50 6.06 18.71
CA CYS A 55 8.78 5.35 18.66
C CYS A 55 8.79 4.27 17.56
N GLY A 56 7.64 3.90 17.05
CA GLY A 56 7.52 2.72 16.21
C GLY A 56 7.70 1.42 17.01
N GLU A 57 8.05 0.35 16.32
CA GLU A 57 8.30 -0.96 16.92
C GLU A 57 9.63 -1.53 16.42
N ARG A 58 10.35 -2.20 17.31
CA ARG A 58 11.60 -2.87 16.98
C ARG A 58 11.32 -4.17 16.22
N VAL A 59 12.09 -4.39 15.16
CA VAL A 59 12.02 -5.60 14.34
C VAL A 59 13.43 -6.16 14.09
N ASP A 60 13.49 -7.45 13.81
CA ASP A 60 14.74 -8.08 13.41
C ASP A 60 15.00 -7.83 11.92
N GLY A 61 15.93 -6.95 11.62
CA GLY A 61 16.32 -6.59 10.27
C GLY A 61 16.93 -7.73 9.47
N SER A 62 17.60 -8.69 10.13
CA SER A 62 18.20 -9.85 9.44
C SER A 62 17.14 -10.80 8.85
N SER A 63 15.97 -10.84 9.47
CA SER A 63 14.80 -11.57 8.94
C SER A 63 14.08 -10.85 7.80
N LEU A 64 14.37 -9.56 7.60
CA LEU A 64 13.71 -8.72 6.60
C LEU A 64 14.60 -8.45 5.39
N PHE A 65 15.90 -8.35 5.61
CA PHE A 65 16.87 -7.96 4.59
C PHE A 65 18.11 -8.88 4.64
N PRO A 66 18.42 -9.57 3.53
CA PRO A 66 19.51 -10.56 3.51
C PRO A 66 20.91 -9.96 3.68
N PHE A 67 21.05 -8.63 3.56
CA PHE A 67 22.31 -7.92 3.73
C PHE A 67 22.53 -7.40 5.16
N ILE A 68 21.60 -7.63 6.10
CA ILE A 68 21.73 -7.24 7.50
C ILE A 68 22.21 -8.43 8.32
N GLU A 69 23.33 -8.26 9.00
CA GLU A 69 23.90 -9.31 9.87
C GLU A 69 23.12 -9.41 11.19
N ALA A 70 22.94 -10.65 11.66
CA ALA A 70 22.15 -10.93 12.88
C ALA A 70 22.73 -10.25 14.15
N GLY A 71 24.04 -9.98 14.19
CA GLY A 71 24.71 -9.36 15.34
C GLY A 71 24.39 -7.87 15.54
N SER A 72 23.81 -7.19 14.55
CA SER A 72 23.40 -5.77 14.61
C SER A 72 22.10 -5.54 13.83
N SER A 73 21.12 -6.40 14.05
CA SER A 73 19.91 -6.48 13.23
C SER A 73 18.75 -5.62 13.73
N ASP A 74 18.88 -4.92 14.84
CA ASP A 74 17.80 -4.09 15.38
C ASP A 74 17.45 -2.93 14.44
N LEU A 75 16.24 -2.99 13.89
CA LEU A 75 15.62 -1.91 13.14
C LEU A 75 14.34 -1.47 13.83
N TYR A 76 13.91 -0.26 13.53
CA TYR A 76 12.64 0.29 14.00
C TYR A 76 11.76 0.62 12.81
N VAL A 77 10.50 0.16 12.85
CA VAL A 77 9.47 0.50 11.88
C VAL A 77 8.59 1.59 12.46
N VAL A 78 8.69 2.80 11.90
CA VAL A 78 8.00 3.99 12.39
C VAL A 78 6.86 4.34 11.42
N PRO A 79 5.61 4.48 11.90
CA PRO A 79 4.46 4.71 11.03
C PRO A 79 4.48 6.09 10.39
N ARG A 80 4.02 6.15 9.14
CA ARG A 80 3.80 7.38 8.39
C ARG A 80 2.32 7.71 8.40
N PHE A 81 1.93 8.72 9.14
CA PHE A 81 0.53 9.07 9.35
C PHE A 81 -0.20 9.44 8.06
N SER A 82 0.51 10.00 7.08
CA SER A 82 -0.03 10.32 5.75
C SER A 82 -0.50 9.09 4.96
N THR A 83 -0.15 7.89 5.39
CA THR A 83 -0.53 6.64 4.73
C THR A 83 -1.67 5.91 5.46
N ALA A 84 -2.24 6.52 6.50
CA ALA A 84 -3.25 5.88 7.32
C ALA A 84 -4.56 5.67 6.56
N PHE A 85 -5.06 4.44 6.57
CA PHE A 85 -6.36 4.07 6.03
C PHE A 85 -7.06 3.03 6.91
N LEU A 86 -8.39 3.03 6.85
CA LEU A 86 -9.20 1.99 7.50
C LEU A 86 -9.09 0.72 6.67
N ASP A 87 -8.74 -0.41 7.29
CA ASP A 87 -8.64 -1.68 6.58
C ASP A 87 -10.05 -2.20 6.23
N PRO A 88 -10.44 -2.23 4.95
CA PRO A 88 -11.79 -2.62 4.56
C PRO A 88 -12.05 -4.13 4.70
N PHE A 89 -11.00 -4.93 4.87
CA PHE A 89 -11.09 -6.38 5.00
C PHE A 89 -11.04 -6.87 6.46
N ALA A 90 -10.73 -5.97 7.39
CA ALA A 90 -10.61 -6.32 8.81
C ALA A 90 -11.99 -6.46 9.46
N THR A 91 -12.30 -7.63 10.05
CA THR A 91 -13.51 -7.86 10.85
C THR A 91 -13.53 -7.03 12.14
N ILE A 92 -12.36 -6.77 12.72
CA ILE A 92 -12.20 -5.88 13.86
C ILE A 92 -11.75 -4.52 13.33
N PRO A 93 -12.40 -3.40 13.71
CA PRO A 93 -12.00 -2.08 13.23
C PRO A 93 -10.50 -1.84 13.40
N THR A 94 -9.77 -1.73 12.29
CA THR A 94 -8.30 -1.68 12.22
C THR A 94 -7.86 -0.49 11.38
N LEU A 95 -6.94 0.30 11.93
CA LEU A 95 -6.26 1.37 11.20
C LEU A 95 -4.89 0.85 10.72
N THR A 96 -4.66 0.91 9.43
CA THR A 96 -3.39 0.46 8.82
C THR A 96 -2.55 1.66 8.39
N MET A 97 -1.24 1.59 8.63
CA MET A 97 -0.27 2.60 8.22
C MET A 97 0.97 1.94 7.63
N LEU A 98 1.51 2.52 6.58
CA LEU A 98 2.83 2.14 6.06
C LEU A 98 3.92 2.76 6.93
N CYS A 99 5.03 2.02 7.14
CA CYS A 99 6.14 2.43 7.97
C CYS A 99 7.41 2.70 7.17
N SER A 100 8.31 3.47 7.77
CA SER A 100 9.70 3.64 7.34
C SER A 100 10.64 2.93 8.30
N PHE A 101 11.80 2.49 7.79
CA PHE A 101 12.83 1.84 8.61
C PHE A 101 13.84 2.84 9.12
N PHE A 102 14.17 2.71 10.39
CA PHE A 102 15.22 3.46 11.07
C PHE A 102 16.16 2.50 11.80
N ASN A 103 17.42 2.93 11.97
CA ASN A 103 18.38 2.24 12.82
C ASN A 103 18.19 2.61 14.31
N LYS A 104 18.98 2.00 15.18
CA LYS A 104 18.97 2.27 16.64
C LYS A 104 19.30 3.72 17.02
N ASP A 105 19.96 4.45 16.14
CA ASP A 105 20.39 5.83 16.35
C ASP A 105 19.35 6.84 15.84
N GLY A 106 18.19 6.34 15.34
CA GLY A 106 17.11 7.14 14.81
C GLY A 106 17.34 7.66 13.38
N GLU A 107 18.34 7.12 12.68
CA GLU A 107 18.61 7.48 11.28
C GLU A 107 17.86 6.56 10.32
N PRO A 108 17.37 7.07 9.18
CA PRO A 108 16.74 6.25 8.15
C PRO A 108 17.69 5.14 7.67
N LEU A 109 17.17 3.92 7.51
CA LEU A 109 17.94 2.83 6.94
C LEU A 109 18.30 3.14 5.48
N ALA A 110 19.57 3.38 5.21
CA ALA A 110 20.09 3.88 3.93
C ALA A 110 19.73 2.99 2.72
N SER A 111 19.61 1.68 2.95
CA SER A 111 19.30 0.65 1.96
C SER A 111 17.81 0.31 1.87
N ALA A 112 16.96 0.90 2.70
CA ALA A 112 15.51 0.67 2.60
C ALA A 112 14.98 1.14 1.24
N PRO A 113 14.13 0.33 0.55
CA PRO A 113 13.64 0.66 -0.78
C PRO A 113 13.04 2.06 -0.88
N ARG A 114 12.21 2.42 0.09
CA ARG A 114 11.60 3.76 0.15
C ARG A 114 12.65 4.87 0.30
N TYR A 115 13.63 4.70 1.16
CA TYR A 115 14.65 5.74 1.37
C TYR A 115 15.55 5.91 0.15
N THR A 116 15.85 4.81 -0.55
CA THR A 116 16.54 4.84 -1.84
C THR A 116 15.74 5.63 -2.88
N LEU A 117 14.43 5.39 -2.98
CA LEU A 117 13.55 6.15 -3.86
C LEU A 117 13.56 7.65 -3.52
N LEU A 118 13.47 8.01 -2.23
CA LEU A 118 13.50 9.42 -1.82
C LEU A 118 14.80 10.13 -2.22
N LYS A 119 15.95 9.45 -2.07
CA LYS A 119 17.24 9.99 -2.52
C LYS A 119 17.27 10.19 -4.04
N ALA A 120 16.72 9.24 -4.79
CA ALA A 120 16.65 9.35 -6.26
C ALA A 120 15.74 10.51 -6.70
N LEU A 121 14.59 10.69 -6.07
CA LEU A 121 13.66 11.79 -6.34
C LEU A 121 14.27 13.15 -6.00
N GLN A 122 15.00 13.24 -4.89
CA GLN A 122 15.73 14.45 -4.53
C GLN A 122 16.80 14.79 -5.56
N ALA A 123 17.64 13.82 -5.93
CA ALA A 123 18.67 14.01 -6.94
C ALA A 123 18.08 14.41 -8.31
N PHE A 124 16.95 13.80 -8.70
CA PHE A 124 16.24 14.16 -9.92
C PHE A 124 15.80 15.63 -9.89
N ASN A 125 15.19 16.06 -8.80
CA ASN A 125 14.74 17.45 -8.65
C ASN A 125 15.92 18.44 -8.64
N GLU A 126 17.00 18.13 -7.92
CA GLU A 126 18.21 18.98 -7.86
C GLU A 126 18.87 19.16 -9.23
N VAL A 127 18.91 18.09 -10.05
CA VAL A 127 19.56 18.14 -11.37
C VAL A 127 18.66 18.77 -12.43
N THR A 128 17.36 18.52 -12.38
CA THR A 128 16.44 18.92 -13.46
C THR A 128 15.58 20.12 -13.13
N GLY A 129 15.40 20.47 -11.86
CA GLY A 129 14.40 21.43 -11.40
C GLY A 129 12.96 20.95 -11.55
N MET A 130 12.73 19.70 -11.97
CA MET A 130 11.41 19.12 -12.22
C MET A 130 10.95 18.25 -11.07
N GLN A 131 9.63 18.10 -10.95
CA GLN A 131 9.01 17.11 -10.07
C GLN A 131 8.70 15.86 -10.88
N PHE A 132 8.86 14.70 -10.25
CA PHE A 132 8.58 13.42 -10.86
C PHE A 132 7.12 13.04 -10.59
N GLU A 133 6.37 12.76 -11.65
CA GLU A 133 5.03 12.21 -11.60
C GLU A 133 5.02 10.81 -12.19
N ALA A 134 4.25 9.90 -11.61
CA ALA A 134 4.07 8.56 -12.11
C ALA A 134 2.59 8.17 -12.09
N MET A 135 2.18 7.42 -13.10
CA MET A 135 0.93 6.67 -13.10
C MET A 135 1.22 5.24 -12.63
N GLY A 136 0.23 4.62 -12.01
CA GLY A 136 0.26 3.21 -11.66
C GLY A 136 -0.84 2.48 -12.41
N GLU A 137 -0.55 1.24 -12.78
CA GLU A 137 -1.49 0.28 -13.34
C GLU A 137 -1.46 -0.97 -12.47
N LEU A 138 -2.61 -1.39 -11.98
CA LEU A 138 -2.75 -2.63 -11.24
C LEU A 138 -3.38 -3.65 -12.15
N GLU A 139 -2.54 -4.53 -12.71
CA GLU A 139 -2.98 -5.64 -13.55
C GLU A 139 -3.04 -6.93 -12.74
N TYR A 140 -4.08 -7.71 -12.95
CA TYR A 140 -4.26 -8.99 -12.28
C TYR A 140 -5.15 -9.92 -13.10
N TYR A 141 -4.98 -11.23 -12.89
CA TYR A 141 -5.88 -12.24 -13.42
C TYR A 141 -6.91 -12.66 -12.38
N VAL A 142 -8.16 -12.75 -12.80
CA VAL A 142 -9.18 -13.54 -12.11
C VAL A 142 -9.25 -14.89 -12.80
N ILE A 143 -9.12 -15.95 -12.00
CA ILE A 143 -9.10 -17.35 -12.49
C ILE A 143 -10.34 -18.04 -11.93
N ALA A 144 -11.17 -18.60 -12.80
CA ALA A 144 -12.36 -19.33 -12.41
C ALA A 144 -12.62 -20.51 -13.34
N GLU A 145 -13.52 -21.41 -12.96
CA GLU A 145 -13.99 -22.48 -13.82
C GLU A 145 -14.72 -21.89 -15.04
N ASP A 146 -14.47 -22.47 -16.22
CA ASP A 146 -15.14 -22.09 -17.45
C ASP A 146 -16.53 -22.72 -17.50
N GLU A 147 -17.56 -21.90 -17.43
CA GLU A 147 -18.97 -22.32 -17.55
C GLU A 147 -19.41 -22.61 -18.99
N GLY A 148 -18.53 -22.40 -19.97
CA GLY A 148 -18.78 -22.64 -21.38
C GLY A 148 -19.73 -21.63 -22.05
N LEU A 149 -20.30 -20.70 -21.32
CA LEU A 149 -21.14 -19.62 -21.85
C LEU A 149 -20.28 -18.36 -22.08
N PHE A 150 -20.44 -17.74 -23.25
CA PHE A 150 -19.70 -16.55 -23.63
C PHE A 150 -18.18 -16.69 -23.36
N PRO A 151 -17.51 -17.63 -24.08
CA PRO A 151 -16.10 -17.91 -23.84
C PRO A 151 -15.25 -16.66 -24.00
N ALA A 152 -14.25 -16.49 -23.16
CA ALA A 152 -13.28 -15.42 -23.29
C ALA A 152 -12.58 -15.51 -24.65
N THR A 153 -12.55 -14.41 -25.38
CA THR A 153 -11.86 -14.36 -26.67
C THR A 153 -10.37 -14.27 -26.43
N ASP A 154 -9.63 -15.29 -26.89
CA ASP A 154 -8.19 -15.40 -26.68
C ASP A 154 -7.46 -14.14 -27.15
N GLN A 155 -6.72 -13.51 -26.23
CA GLN A 155 -5.95 -12.27 -26.44
C GLN A 155 -6.71 -11.10 -27.06
N LYS A 156 -8.02 -10.97 -26.77
CA LYS A 156 -8.88 -9.91 -27.31
C LYS A 156 -9.84 -9.33 -26.28
N GLY A 157 -9.48 -9.41 -25.00
CA GLY A 157 -10.32 -8.95 -23.90
C GLY A 157 -10.35 -7.44 -23.68
N TYR A 158 -9.58 -6.67 -24.43
CA TYR A 158 -9.42 -5.23 -24.19
C TYR A 158 -10.74 -4.46 -24.23
N HIS A 159 -11.10 -3.84 -23.10
CA HIS A 159 -12.35 -3.11 -22.89
C HIS A 159 -13.64 -3.94 -23.08
N GLU A 160 -13.55 -5.26 -23.02
CA GLU A 160 -14.74 -6.10 -23.08
C GLU A 160 -15.69 -5.81 -21.92
N SER A 161 -16.97 -5.97 -22.22
CA SER A 161 -18.06 -5.82 -21.26
C SER A 161 -18.78 -7.15 -21.03
N ALA A 162 -19.64 -7.19 -20.02
CA ALA A 162 -20.52 -8.34 -19.81
C ALA A 162 -21.37 -8.59 -21.08
N PRO A 163 -21.59 -9.85 -21.48
CA PRO A 163 -21.27 -11.10 -20.75
C PRO A 163 -19.87 -11.66 -21.05
N TYR A 164 -19.08 -11.03 -21.90
CA TYR A 164 -17.75 -11.54 -22.30
C TYR A 164 -16.69 -11.26 -21.23
N ALA A 165 -16.73 -10.11 -20.57
CA ALA A 165 -15.99 -9.87 -19.34
C ALA A 165 -16.88 -10.30 -18.15
N LYS A 166 -16.46 -11.33 -17.43
CA LYS A 166 -17.27 -12.01 -16.41
C LYS A 166 -17.08 -11.41 -15.02
N PHE A 167 -15.93 -10.77 -14.75
CA PHE A 167 -15.52 -10.34 -13.42
C PHE A 167 -15.59 -8.81 -13.22
N ASN A 168 -16.46 -8.12 -13.94
CA ASN A 168 -16.66 -6.68 -13.82
C ASN A 168 -17.05 -6.24 -12.39
N GLU A 169 -17.88 -7.03 -11.70
CA GLU A 169 -18.27 -6.72 -10.31
C GLU A 169 -17.07 -6.81 -9.37
N PHE A 170 -16.27 -7.86 -9.50
CA PHE A 170 -15.04 -8.00 -8.72
C PHE A 170 -14.10 -6.80 -8.91
N ARG A 171 -13.85 -6.40 -10.18
CA ARG A 171 -13.03 -5.22 -10.48
C ARG A 171 -13.62 -3.95 -9.87
N THR A 172 -14.93 -3.76 -9.99
CA THR A 172 -15.62 -2.59 -9.43
C THR A 172 -15.50 -2.54 -7.91
N GLU A 173 -15.65 -3.68 -7.25
CA GLU A 173 -15.46 -3.81 -5.80
C GLU A 173 -14.01 -3.51 -5.39
N CYS A 174 -13.01 -4.05 -6.12
CA CYS A 174 -11.60 -3.71 -5.91
C CYS A 174 -11.34 -2.21 -6.01
N MET A 175 -11.87 -1.55 -7.05
CA MET A 175 -11.75 -0.10 -7.24
C MET A 175 -12.35 0.66 -6.06
N ALA A 176 -13.53 0.24 -5.59
CA ALA A 176 -14.17 0.87 -4.44
C ALA A 176 -13.34 0.75 -3.15
N TYR A 177 -12.76 -0.41 -2.88
CA TYR A 177 -11.88 -0.60 -1.72
C TYR A 177 -10.58 0.20 -1.83
N ILE A 178 -9.96 0.24 -3.01
CA ILE A 178 -8.77 1.05 -3.25
C ILE A 178 -9.08 2.54 -3.02
N ALA A 179 -10.19 3.04 -3.57
CA ALA A 179 -10.62 4.43 -3.36
C ALA A 179 -10.90 4.72 -1.87
N GLN A 180 -11.54 3.79 -1.17
CA GLN A 180 -11.79 3.90 0.28
C GLN A 180 -10.48 3.95 1.09
N ALA A 181 -9.46 3.22 0.66
CA ALA A 181 -8.12 3.25 1.25
C ALA A 181 -7.31 4.51 0.88
N GLY A 182 -7.87 5.39 0.05
CA GLY A 182 -7.25 6.67 -0.35
C GLY A 182 -6.54 6.64 -1.71
N GLY A 183 -6.64 5.55 -2.46
CA GLY A 183 -6.14 5.47 -3.83
C GLY A 183 -6.93 6.36 -4.78
N GLN A 184 -6.24 7.05 -5.67
CA GLN A 184 -6.87 7.92 -6.67
C GLN A 184 -7.04 7.14 -7.97
N ILE A 185 -8.21 6.55 -8.15
CA ILE A 185 -8.54 5.76 -9.33
C ILE A 185 -8.91 6.67 -10.50
N LYS A 186 -8.40 6.34 -11.69
CA LYS A 186 -8.78 6.95 -12.95
C LYS A 186 -9.93 6.17 -13.58
N TYR A 187 -9.72 4.90 -13.87
CA TYR A 187 -10.73 3.95 -14.35
C TYR A 187 -10.23 2.50 -14.20
N GLY A 188 -11.08 1.54 -14.52
CA GLY A 188 -10.69 0.13 -14.64
C GLY A 188 -11.41 -0.53 -15.81
N HIS A 189 -10.79 -1.53 -16.42
CA HIS A 189 -11.29 -2.25 -17.57
C HIS A 189 -10.81 -3.71 -17.62
N SER A 190 -11.39 -4.49 -18.50
CA SER A 190 -10.85 -5.78 -18.91
C SER A 190 -9.68 -5.56 -19.85
N GLU A 191 -8.58 -6.31 -19.64
CA GLU A 191 -7.34 -6.17 -20.42
C GLU A 191 -7.26 -7.25 -21.51
N VAL A 192 -6.26 -7.12 -22.41
CA VAL A 192 -6.16 -7.94 -23.63
C VAL A 192 -5.92 -9.41 -23.37
N GLY A 193 -5.24 -9.75 -22.29
CA GLY A 193 -4.65 -11.08 -22.02
C GLY A 193 -5.62 -12.15 -21.54
N ASN A 194 -6.87 -12.15 -22.00
CA ASN A 194 -7.85 -13.18 -21.66
C ASN A 194 -7.57 -14.49 -22.40
N PHE A 195 -7.69 -15.62 -21.74
CA PHE A 195 -7.59 -16.95 -22.34
C PHE A 195 -8.29 -18.02 -21.51
N THR A 196 -8.52 -19.19 -22.13
CA THR A 196 -9.07 -20.37 -21.46
C THR A 196 -8.09 -21.54 -21.64
N ILE A 197 -7.76 -22.22 -20.56
CA ILE A 197 -6.89 -23.41 -20.57
C ILE A 197 -7.34 -24.40 -19.49
N ASP A 198 -7.36 -25.69 -19.83
CA ASP A 198 -7.69 -26.78 -18.90
C ASP A 198 -9.01 -26.61 -18.14
N GLY A 199 -10.02 -26.02 -18.79
CA GLY A 199 -11.32 -25.75 -18.17
C GLY A 199 -11.35 -24.57 -17.20
N LEU A 200 -10.30 -23.76 -17.21
CA LEU A 200 -10.23 -22.50 -16.44
C LEU A 200 -10.20 -21.31 -17.39
N VAL A 201 -10.97 -20.28 -17.05
CA VAL A 201 -10.89 -18.96 -17.68
C VAL A 201 -9.93 -18.08 -16.88
N TYR A 202 -9.06 -17.41 -17.60
CA TYR A 202 -8.13 -16.39 -17.09
C TYR A 202 -8.57 -15.05 -17.69
N GLU A 203 -9.17 -14.20 -16.89
CA GLU A 203 -9.57 -12.86 -17.30
C GLU A 203 -8.63 -11.82 -16.70
N GLN A 204 -7.89 -11.14 -17.56
CA GLN A 204 -7.01 -10.06 -17.16
C GLN A 204 -7.83 -8.78 -16.95
N ASN A 205 -7.61 -8.16 -15.83
CA ASN A 205 -8.25 -6.91 -15.46
C ASN A 205 -7.19 -5.88 -15.09
N GLU A 206 -7.48 -4.62 -15.37
CA GLU A 206 -6.61 -3.49 -15.05
C GLU A 206 -7.38 -2.39 -14.31
N ILE A 207 -6.69 -1.76 -13.36
CA ILE A 207 -7.15 -0.56 -12.66
C ILE A 207 -6.06 0.49 -12.81
N GLU A 208 -6.36 1.56 -13.54
CA GLU A 208 -5.47 2.70 -13.70
C GLU A 208 -5.66 3.73 -12.59
N PHE A 209 -4.54 4.29 -12.15
CA PHE A 209 -4.51 5.36 -11.17
C PHE A 209 -4.30 6.72 -11.84
N LEU A 210 -4.84 7.77 -11.23
CA LEU A 210 -4.50 9.14 -11.62
C LEU A 210 -3.01 9.40 -11.38
N PRO A 211 -2.37 10.26 -12.19
CA PRO A 211 -0.99 10.67 -11.97
C PRO A 211 -0.81 11.17 -10.55
N VAL A 212 0.17 10.62 -9.84
CA VAL A 212 0.52 11.06 -8.49
C VAL A 212 1.81 11.85 -8.56
N LEU A 213 1.74 13.10 -8.11
CA LEU A 213 2.93 13.90 -7.88
C LEU A 213 3.73 13.24 -6.76
N TYR A 214 4.89 12.69 -7.11
CA TYR A 214 5.82 12.19 -6.12
C TYR A 214 6.51 13.39 -5.46
N MET A 215 5.84 13.98 -4.48
CA MET A 215 6.50 14.96 -3.62
C MET A 215 7.42 14.21 -2.66
N PRO A 216 8.72 14.56 -2.60
CA PRO A 216 9.51 14.17 -1.45
C PRO A 216 8.75 14.68 -0.23
N CYS A 217 8.34 13.78 0.64
CA CYS A 217 7.65 14.17 1.87
C CYS A 217 8.67 14.95 2.72
N THR A 218 8.62 16.27 2.63
CA THR A 218 9.45 17.19 3.44
C THR A 218 9.20 17.01 4.94
N LEU A 219 8.15 16.27 5.31
CA LEU A 219 7.81 15.94 6.70
C LEU A 219 8.52 14.69 7.25
N CYS A 220 9.40 14.04 6.48
CA CYS A 220 10.23 12.96 7.02
C CYS A 220 11.47 13.44 7.78
N GLY A 221 11.58 14.73 8.04
CA GLY A 221 12.70 15.34 8.75
C GLY A 221 12.33 16.03 10.06
N THR A 222 11.07 16.00 10.46
CA THR A 222 10.65 16.52 11.77
C THR A 222 9.82 15.45 12.48
N HIS A 223 10.43 14.86 13.46
CA HIS A 223 9.76 14.08 14.47
C HIS A 223 8.71 14.89 15.22
#